data_16c3edd1f49b89b70861b2034d921f56
#
_entry.id   16c3edd1f49b89b70861b2034d921f56
#
_cell.length_a   1.000
_cell.length_b   1.000
_cell.length_c   1.000
_cell.angle_alpha   90.00
_cell.angle_beta   90.00
_cell.angle_gamma   90.00
#
_symmetry.space_group_name_H-M   'P 1'
#
loop_
_entity.id
_entity.type
_entity.pdbx_description
1 polymer ?
#
loop_
_entity_poly.entity_id
_entity_poly.type
_entity_poly.pdbx_seq_one_letter_code
_entity_poly.pdbx_strand_id
1 'polypeptide(L)'
;VTKGVIDRLTQQVERKDLSDAMALKNALRAHLLGLLQNTSSELTLDGPGPQVILMVGVNGAGKTTTAGKLAHHFKQQNRSVLLAAGDTFRAAAVEQLKTWGERNDVAVIAQHTGADSASVIFDALAAAKSRAFDVLIADTAGRLQNKKNLMQELEKIVRVIRRQDETAPHSVLLVIDATTGQNAIAQAQAFMTDVEVTGLVLTKLDGTAKGGVVFALTEALGLPIHFVGIGEALDDLKPFDAELFVDAILQGAD
;
A
#
# COMPACT_ATOMS: atom_id res chain seq x y z
N VAL A 1 20.78 -5.55 4.93
CA VAL A 1 20.04 -6.79 5.26
C VAL A 1 20.89 -8.02 4.97
N THR A 2 21.16 -8.36 3.71
CA THR A 2 21.80 -9.63 3.30
C THR A 2 23.15 -9.89 3.99
N LYS A 3 24.04 -8.88 4.06
CA LYS A 3 25.35 -9.03 4.70
C LYS A 3 25.23 -9.33 6.21
N GLY A 4 24.37 -8.61 6.92
CA GLY A 4 24.16 -8.83 8.36
C GLY A 4 23.55 -10.20 8.67
N VAL A 5 22.70 -10.74 7.78
CA VAL A 5 22.14 -12.11 7.90
C VAL A 5 23.27 -13.13 7.74
N ILE A 6 24.06 -13.00 6.67
CA ILE A 6 25.17 -13.92 6.37
C ILE A 6 26.18 -13.91 7.52
N ASP A 7 26.59 -12.74 8.01
CA ASP A 7 27.58 -12.62 9.09
C ASP A 7 27.10 -13.29 10.38
N ARG A 8 25.82 -13.13 10.76
CA ARG A 8 25.24 -13.80 11.94
C ARG A 8 25.15 -15.31 11.80
N LEU A 9 24.66 -15.79 10.66
CA LEU A 9 24.55 -17.23 10.40
C LEU A 9 25.93 -17.87 10.35
N THR A 10 26.93 -17.23 9.75
CA THR A 10 28.33 -17.70 9.72
C THR A 10 28.89 -17.84 11.15
N GLN A 11 28.68 -16.84 12.02
CA GLN A 11 29.12 -16.92 13.43
C GLN A 11 28.44 -18.04 14.20
N GLN A 12 27.13 -18.33 13.92
CA GLN A 12 26.43 -19.44 14.59
C GLN A 12 26.93 -20.80 14.10
N VAL A 13 27.23 -20.93 12.81
CA VAL A 13 27.85 -22.15 12.25
C VAL A 13 29.25 -22.36 12.83
N GLU A 14 30.09 -21.31 12.90
CA GLU A 14 31.43 -21.37 13.47
C GLU A 14 31.41 -21.75 14.96
N ARG A 15 30.38 -21.34 15.71
CA ARG A 15 30.19 -21.75 17.13
C ARG A 15 29.62 -23.14 17.29
N LYS A 16 29.37 -23.89 16.21
CA LYS A 16 28.71 -25.20 16.19
C LYS A 16 27.32 -25.22 16.83
N ASP A 17 26.65 -24.06 16.90
CA ASP A 17 25.29 -23.94 17.39
C ASP A 17 24.26 -24.48 16.39
N LEU A 18 24.68 -24.59 15.11
CA LEU A 18 23.87 -25.10 14.00
C LEU A 18 24.55 -26.36 13.43
N SER A 19 23.97 -27.52 13.71
CA SER A 19 24.57 -28.83 13.41
C SER A 19 24.03 -29.48 12.13
N ASP A 20 22.91 -28.97 11.59
CA ASP A 20 22.26 -29.52 10.40
C ASP A 20 21.53 -28.45 9.57
N ALA A 21 21.09 -28.80 8.37
CA ALA A 21 20.39 -27.92 7.43
C ALA A 21 19.05 -27.41 7.99
N MET A 22 18.36 -28.21 8.81
CA MET A 22 17.08 -27.84 9.41
C MET A 22 17.29 -26.76 10.49
N ALA A 23 18.30 -26.90 11.33
CA ALA A 23 18.65 -25.89 12.33
C ALA A 23 19.02 -24.56 11.67
N LEU A 24 19.77 -24.59 10.55
CA LEU A 24 20.12 -23.42 9.76
C LEU A 24 18.86 -22.76 9.16
N LYS A 25 17.95 -23.55 8.56
CA LYS A 25 16.69 -23.04 7.98
C LYS A 25 15.81 -22.38 9.06
N ASN A 26 15.71 -22.97 10.24
CA ASN A 26 14.96 -22.43 11.37
C ASN A 26 15.58 -21.13 11.91
N ALA A 27 16.90 -21.06 12.01
CA ALA A 27 17.61 -19.85 12.43
C ALA A 27 17.42 -18.72 11.42
N LEU A 28 17.48 -19.01 10.12
CA LEU A 28 17.21 -18.06 9.06
C LEU A 28 15.76 -17.57 9.12
N ARG A 29 14.78 -18.48 9.28
CA ARG A 29 13.36 -18.13 9.46
C ARG A 29 13.16 -17.18 10.63
N ALA A 30 13.70 -17.52 11.79
CA ALA A 30 13.57 -16.68 12.98
C ALA A 30 14.18 -15.29 12.77
N HIS A 31 15.34 -15.22 12.09
CA HIS A 31 15.97 -13.95 11.79
C HIS A 31 15.14 -13.09 10.81
N LEU A 32 14.62 -13.67 9.74
CA LEU A 32 13.77 -12.98 8.77
C LEU A 32 12.46 -12.48 9.40
N LEU A 33 11.83 -13.28 10.25
CA LEU A 33 10.67 -12.86 11.05
C LEU A 33 11.02 -11.69 11.97
N GLY A 34 12.19 -11.74 12.62
CA GLY A 34 12.67 -10.65 13.47
C GLY A 34 12.79 -9.31 12.74
N LEU A 35 13.13 -9.31 11.44
CA LEU A 35 13.16 -8.09 10.61
C LEU A 35 11.76 -7.54 10.30
N LEU A 36 10.74 -8.39 10.36
CA LEU A 36 9.35 -8.04 10.04
C LEU A 36 8.44 -7.87 11.28
N GLN A 37 8.98 -8.00 12.50
CA GLN A 37 8.21 -8.07 13.75
C GLN A 37 7.25 -6.90 13.99
N ASN A 38 7.53 -5.71 13.45
CA ASN A 38 6.70 -4.51 13.66
C ASN A 38 6.05 -4.02 12.36
N THR A 39 6.03 -4.83 11.31
CA THR A 39 5.62 -4.40 9.97
C THR A 39 4.33 -5.03 9.48
N SER A 40 3.86 -6.09 10.13
CA SER A 40 2.54 -6.66 9.86
C SER A 40 1.53 -5.96 10.77
N SER A 41 0.63 -5.20 10.17
CA SER A 41 -0.45 -4.52 10.90
C SER A 41 -1.70 -4.54 10.05
N GLU A 42 -2.78 -5.02 10.63
CA GLU A 42 -4.08 -4.91 9.99
C GLU A 42 -4.45 -3.43 9.84
N LEU A 43 -5.03 -3.06 8.71
CA LEU A 43 -5.55 -1.72 8.51
C LEU A 43 -6.86 -1.59 9.30
N THR A 44 -6.80 -0.95 10.45
CA THR A 44 -7.97 -0.71 11.29
C THR A 44 -8.77 0.47 10.75
N LEU A 45 -10.08 0.29 10.62
CA LEU A 45 -11.03 1.31 10.19
C LEU A 45 -12.00 1.61 11.34
N ASP A 46 -11.44 2.08 12.46
CA ASP A 46 -12.18 2.36 13.67
C ASP A 46 -12.49 3.85 13.79
N GLY A 47 -13.75 4.17 14.09
CA GLY A 47 -14.16 5.53 14.33
C GLY A 47 -15.51 5.90 13.70
N PRO A 48 -16.09 7.03 14.08
CA PRO A 48 -17.33 7.51 13.51
C PRO A 48 -17.12 8.11 12.11
N GLY A 49 -18.10 7.91 11.22
CA GLY A 49 -18.11 8.46 9.87
C GLY A 49 -17.20 7.71 8.87
N PRO A 50 -17.09 8.22 7.64
CA PRO A 50 -16.32 7.54 6.61
C PRO A 50 -14.82 7.54 6.94
N GLN A 51 -14.22 6.36 7.01
CA GLN A 51 -12.78 6.21 7.11
C GLN A 51 -12.15 6.57 5.76
N VAL A 52 -11.34 7.61 5.72
CA VAL A 52 -10.74 8.15 4.50
C VAL A 52 -9.37 7.54 4.28
N ILE A 53 -9.23 6.79 3.18
CA ILE A 53 -7.97 6.19 2.73
C ILE A 53 -7.48 6.96 1.51
N LEU A 54 -6.31 7.58 1.61
CA LEU A 54 -5.66 8.27 0.50
C LEU A 54 -4.60 7.36 -0.13
N MET A 55 -4.76 7.04 -1.42
CA MET A 55 -3.80 6.21 -2.16
C MET A 55 -2.74 7.09 -2.80
N VAL A 56 -1.47 6.91 -2.44
CA VAL A 56 -0.34 7.67 -3.00
C VAL A 56 0.71 6.72 -3.59
N GLY A 57 1.61 7.25 -4.44
CA GLY A 57 2.67 6.46 -5.08
C GLY A 57 2.86 6.84 -6.54
N VAL A 58 3.90 6.30 -7.18
CA VAL A 58 4.26 6.63 -8.57
C VAL A 58 3.26 6.05 -9.58
N ASN A 59 3.27 6.61 -10.80
CA ASN A 59 2.51 6.03 -11.91
C ASN A 59 3.01 4.60 -12.22
N GLY A 60 2.07 3.69 -12.46
CA GLY A 60 2.38 2.28 -12.74
C GLY A 60 2.62 1.41 -11.50
N ALA A 61 2.65 2.00 -10.29
CA ALA A 61 2.75 1.22 -9.04
C ALA A 61 1.50 0.39 -8.72
N GLY A 62 0.38 0.63 -9.39
CA GLY A 62 -0.86 -0.13 -9.18
C GLY A 62 -1.89 0.53 -8.26
N LYS A 63 -1.82 1.85 -8.02
CA LYS A 63 -2.76 2.59 -7.14
C LYS A 63 -4.22 2.35 -7.47
N THR A 64 -4.61 2.63 -8.72
CA THR A 64 -6.00 2.49 -9.19
C THR A 64 -6.51 1.05 -9.05
N THR A 65 -5.67 0.07 -9.43
CA THR A 65 -5.97 -1.36 -9.26
C THR A 65 -6.11 -1.73 -7.78
N THR A 66 -5.21 -1.23 -6.94
CA THR A 66 -5.24 -1.45 -5.49
C THR A 66 -6.49 -0.82 -4.86
N ALA A 67 -6.87 0.41 -5.26
CA ALA A 67 -8.10 1.05 -4.80
C ALA A 67 -9.34 0.21 -5.11
N GLY A 68 -9.42 -0.36 -6.32
CA GLY A 68 -10.50 -1.27 -6.72
C GLY A 68 -10.53 -2.58 -5.91
N LYS A 69 -9.37 -3.18 -5.67
CA LYS A 69 -9.25 -4.42 -4.86
C LYS A 69 -9.51 -4.17 -3.37
N LEU A 70 -9.10 -3.03 -2.83
CA LEU A 70 -9.45 -2.62 -1.46
C LEU A 70 -10.95 -2.40 -1.31
N ALA A 71 -11.61 -1.79 -2.31
CA ALA A 71 -13.05 -1.65 -2.29
C ALA A 71 -13.77 -3.02 -2.24
N HIS A 72 -13.26 -4.00 -3.00
CA HIS A 72 -13.75 -5.38 -2.94
C HIS A 72 -13.54 -6.00 -1.54
N HIS A 73 -12.34 -5.88 -1.00
CA HIS A 73 -11.97 -6.40 0.32
C HIS A 73 -12.89 -5.87 1.43
N PHE A 74 -13.14 -4.56 1.47
CA PHE A 74 -14.02 -3.97 2.49
C PHE A 74 -15.50 -4.31 2.27
N LYS A 75 -15.96 -4.45 1.02
CA LYS A 75 -17.30 -4.95 0.73
C LYS A 75 -17.51 -6.37 1.25
N GLN A 76 -16.52 -7.24 1.13
CA GLN A 76 -16.58 -8.60 1.71
C GLN A 76 -16.72 -8.57 3.24
N GLN A 77 -16.25 -7.50 3.89
CA GLN A 77 -16.43 -7.24 5.32
C GLN A 77 -17.75 -6.52 5.65
N ASN A 78 -18.69 -6.44 4.69
CA ASN A 78 -19.97 -5.74 4.79
C ASN A 78 -19.83 -4.23 5.08
N ARG A 79 -18.73 -3.60 4.65
CA ARG A 79 -18.57 -2.14 4.69
C ARG A 79 -19.11 -1.50 3.41
N SER A 80 -19.80 -0.39 3.56
CA SER A 80 -20.20 0.46 2.43
C SER A 80 -19.02 1.31 1.99
N VAL A 81 -18.67 1.25 0.69
CA VAL A 81 -17.45 1.88 0.14
C VAL A 81 -17.81 2.87 -0.95
N LEU A 82 -17.12 4.01 -0.96
CA LEU A 82 -17.14 4.99 -2.03
C LEU A 82 -15.73 5.17 -2.60
N LEU A 83 -15.59 5.24 -3.92
CA LEU A 83 -14.35 5.53 -4.61
C LEU A 83 -14.31 6.98 -5.10
N ALA A 84 -13.15 7.64 -5.04
CA ALA A 84 -12.92 8.96 -5.60
C ALA A 84 -11.80 8.93 -6.65
N ALA A 85 -12.10 9.36 -7.88
CA ALA A 85 -11.17 9.40 -9.00
C ALA A 85 -10.35 10.70 -8.99
N GLY A 86 -9.35 10.79 -8.11
CA GLY A 86 -8.48 11.96 -7.97
C GLY A 86 -7.35 12.06 -9.00
N ASP A 87 -7.01 10.99 -9.76
CA ASP A 87 -6.07 11.09 -10.91
C ASP A 87 -6.80 11.67 -12.15
N THR A 88 -7.22 12.92 -12.05
CA THR A 88 -8.08 13.61 -13.05
C THR A 88 -7.35 13.90 -14.36
N PHE A 89 -6.03 13.92 -14.35
CA PHE A 89 -5.23 14.20 -15.56
C PHE A 89 -5.17 13.01 -16.52
N ARG A 90 -5.40 11.79 -16.02
CA ARG A 90 -5.36 10.58 -16.83
C ARG A 90 -6.77 10.05 -17.04
N ALA A 91 -7.37 10.38 -18.19
CA ALA A 91 -8.71 9.88 -18.54
C ALA A 91 -8.81 8.35 -18.40
N ALA A 92 -7.76 7.62 -18.82
CA ALA A 92 -7.71 6.17 -18.69
C ALA A 92 -7.70 5.69 -17.21
N ALA A 93 -7.13 6.45 -16.27
CA ALA A 93 -7.16 6.09 -14.86
C ALA A 93 -8.58 6.28 -14.27
N VAL A 94 -9.25 7.37 -14.64
CA VAL A 94 -10.64 7.62 -14.23
C VAL A 94 -11.55 6.51 -14.75
N GLU A 95 -11.45 6.15 -16.03
CA GLU A 95 -12.25 5.06 -16.63
C GLU A 95 -11.89 3.69 -16.02
N GLN A 96 -10.62 3.45 -15.72
CA GLN A 96 -10.19 2.24 -15.02
C GLN A 96 -10.84 2.15 -13.62
N LEU A 97 -10.85 3.25 -12.85
CA LEU A 97 -11.47 3.25 -11.53
C LEU A 97 -13.00 3.05 -11.61
N LYS A 98 -13.67 3.63 -12.61
CA LYS A 98 -15.10 3.38 -12.87
C LYS A 98 -15.36 1.91 -13.17
N THR A 99 -14.54 1.29 -14.03
CA THR A 99 -14.63 -0.17 -14.32
C THR A 99 -14.46 -1.01 -13.06
N TRP A 100 -13.54 -0.64 -12.15
CA TRP A 100 -13.41 -1.28 -10.85
C TRP A 100 -14.65 -1.08 -9.97
N GLY A 101 -15.23 0.13 -9.98
CA GLY A 101 -16.49 0.42 -9.28
C GLY A 101 -17.64 -0.46 -9.79
N GLU A 102 -17.81 -0.55 -11.10
CA GLU A 102 -18.84 -1.40 -11.74
C GLU A 102 -18.67 -2.89 -11.39
N ARG A 103 -17.43 -3.41 -11.50
CA ARG A 103 -17.13 -4.82 -11.16
C ARG A 103 -17.43 -5.17 -9.71
N ASN A 104 -17.25 -4.21 -8.80
CA ASN A 104 -17.46 -4.40 -7.37
C ASN A 104 -18.84 -3.92 -6.90
N ASP A 105 -19.66 -3.36 -7.79
CA ASP A 105 -20.88 -2.66 -7.43
C ASP A 105 -20.60 -1.63 -6.31
N VAL A 106 -19.65 -0.74 -6.56
CA VAL A 106 -19.20 0.37 -5.71
C VAL A 106 -19.31 1.68 -6.47
N ALA A 107 -19.94 2.68 -5.85
CA ALA A 107 -20.08 4.00 -6.44
C ALA A 107 -18.73 4.70 -6.60
N VAL A 108 -18.56 5.45 -7.69
CA VAL A 108 -17.36 6.23 -7.98
C VAL A 108 -17.74 7.69 -8.20
N ILE A 109 -17.11 8.59 -7.44
CA ILE A 109 -17.18 10.03 -7.70
C ILE A 109 -16.03 10.40 -8.62
N ALA A 110 -16.38 10.96 -9.79
CA ALA A 110 -15.44 11.44 -10.78
C ALA A 110 -15.96 12.74 -11.41
N GLN A 111 -15.05 13.59 -11.86
CA GLN A 111 -15.36 14.77 -12.65
C GLN A 111 -14.72 14.65 -14.03
N HIS A 112 -14.83 15.69 -14.86
CA HIS A 112 -14.22 15.72 -16.18
C HIS A 112 -12.69 15.66 -16.12
N THR A 113 -12.05 15.19 -17.18
CA THR A 113 -10.58 15.17 -17.30
C THR A 113 -10.01 16.58 -17.13
N GLY A 114 -8.97 16.69 -16.30
CA GLY A 114 -8.32 17.96 -15.96
C GLY A 114 -9.03 18.76 -14.86
N ALA A 115 -10.08 18.24 -14.25
CA ALA A 115 -10.67 18.83 -13.06
C ALA A 115 -9.64 18.89 -11.90
N ASP A 116 -9.88 19.75 -10.92
CA ASP A 116 -9.03 19.84 -9.74
C ASP A 116 -9.21 18.59 -8.86
N SER A 117 -8.14 17.80 -8.69
CA SER A 117 -8.13 16.57 -7.89
C SER A 117 -8.67 16.78 -6.47
N ALA A 118 -8.31 17.90 -5.85
CA ALA A 118 -8.80 18.25 -4.51
C ALA A 118 -10.31 18.49 -4.47
N SER A 119 -10.88 19.06 -5.53
CA SER A 119 -12.34 19.27 -5.64
C SER A 119 -13.08 17.95 -5.77
N VAL A 120 -12.57 17.00 -6.57
CA VAL A 120 -13.17 15.67 -6.71
C VAL A 120 -13.21 14.95 -5.36
N ILE A 121 -12.10 14.99 -4.60
CA ILE A 121 -12.00 14.31 -3.31
C ILE A 121 -12.87 15.02 -2.26
N PHE A 122 -12.98 16.36 -2.32
CA PHE A 122 -13.87 17.13 -1.47
C PHE A 122 -15.33 16.72 -1.66
N ASP A 123 -15.79 16.65 -2.92
CA ASP A 123 -17.15 16.24 -3.26
C ASP A 123 -17.41 14.78 -2.84
N ALA A 124 -16.40 13.91 -3.03
CA ALA A 124 -16.51 12.52 -2.62
C ALA A 124 -16.65 12.37 -1.11
N LEU A 125 -15.90 13.12 -0.31
CA LEU A 125 -16.00 13.10 1.16
C LEU A 125 -17.35 13.66 1.64
N ALA A 126 -17.83 14.74 1.02
CA ALA A 126 -19.15 15.28 1.31
C ALA A 126 -20.26 14.26 0.99
N ALA A 127 -20.15 13.56 -0.15
CA ALA A 127 -21.06 12.50 -0.53
C ALA A 127 -20.97 11.30 0.42
N ALA A 128 -19.76 10.89 0.82
CA ALA A 128 -19.55 9.80 1.76
C ALA A 128 -20.22 10.08 3.12
N LYS A 129 -20.05 11.29 3.64
CA LYS A 129 -20.70 11.72 4.89
C LYS A 129 -22.21 11.78 4.77
N SER A 130 -22.75 12.40 3.72
CA SER A 130 -24.19 12.58 3.54
C SER A 130 -24.96 11.28 3.30
N ARG A 131 -24.30 10.28 2.73
CA ARG A 131 -24.89 8.95 2.42
C ARG A 131 -24.46 7.87 3.40
N ALA A 132 -23.76 8.24 4.48
CA ALA A 132 -23.29 7.35 5.54
C ALA A 132 -22.48 6.15 5.01
N PHE A 133 -21.53 6.38 4.10
CA PHE A 133 -20.56 5.37 3.72
C PHE A 133 -19.56 5.12 4.86
N ASP A 134 -19.13 3.86 5.02
CA ASP A 134 -18.14 3.49 6.03
C ASP A 134 -16.71 3.84 5.59
N VAL A 135 -16.42 3.76 4.29
CA VAL A 135 -15.07 3.93 3.74
C VAL A 135 -15.10 4.80 2.48
N LEU A 136 -14.18 5.78 2.42
CA LEU A 136 -13.84 6.52 1.20
C LEU A 136 -12.42 6.17 0.78
N ILE A 137 -12.23 5.64 -0.42
CA ILE A 137 -10.90 5.39 -1.00
C ILE A 137 -10.66 6.40 -2.12
N ALA A 138 -9.66 7.26 -1.93
CA ALA A 138 -9.28 8.31 -2.89
C ALA A 138 -8.03 7.89 -3.68
N ASP A 139 -8.18 7.59 -4.97
CA ASP A 139 -7.06 7.38 -5.91
C ASP A 139 -6.48 8.73 -6.33
N THR A 140 -5.15 8.85 -6.41
CA THR A 140 -4.46 10.10 -6.75
C THR A 140 -3.49 9.95 -7.91
N ALA A 141 -3.07 11.07 -8.47
CA ALA A 141 -1.98 11.12 -9.45
C ALA A 141 -0.65 10.60 -8.86
N GLY A 142 0.28 10.21 -9.73
CA GLY A 142 1.58 9.68 -9.31
C GLY A 142 2.75 10.14 -10.21
N ARG A 143 2.72 11.38 -10.70
CA ARG A 143 3.70 11.95 -11.63
C ARG A 143 4.96 12.41 -10.92
N LEU A 144 5.75 11.46 -10.38
CA LEU A 144 6.96 11.79 -9.60
C LEU A 144 8.05 12.49 -10.42
N GLN A 145 8.03 12.37 -11.76
CA GLN A 145 8.93 13.15 -12.65
C GLN A 145 8.72 14.67 -12.50
N ASN A 146 7.57 15.11 -12.02
CA ASN A 146 7.29 16.47 -11.60
C ASN A 146 6.97 16.49 -10.10
N LYS A 147 7.97 16.09 -9.28
CA LYS A 147 7.82 15.89 -7.84
C LYS A 147 7.16 17.09 -7.16
N LYS A 148 7.65 18.30 -7.43
CA LYS A 148 7.15 19.52 -6.77
C LYS A 148 5.65 19.72 -6.98
N ASN A 149 5.17 19.58 -8.19
CA ASN A 149 3.75 19.77 -8.50
C ASN A 149 2.90 18.65 -7.87
N LEU A 150 3.40 17.40 -7.92
CA LEU A 150 2.71 16.27 -7.30
C LEU A 150 2.54 16.47 -5.79
N MET A 151 3.62 16.86 -5.09
CA MET A 151 3.55 17.06 -3.64
C MET A 151 2.64 18.23 -3.28
N GLN A 152 2.66 19.33 -4.01
CA GLN A 152 1.72 20.44 -3.84
C GLN A 152 0.26 20.01 -4.05
N GLU A 153 0.00 19.14 -5.01
CA GLU A 153 -1.33 18.57 -5.26
C GLU A 153 -1.78 17.70 -4.07
N LEU A 154 -0.92 16.80 -3.59
CA LEU A 154 -1.21 15.93 -2.44
C LEU A 154 -1.43 16.75 -1.16
N GLU A 155 -0.59 17.74 -0.88
CA GLU A 155 -0.77 18.67 0.25
C GLU A 155 -2.11 19.42 0.16
N LYS A 156 -2.49 19.86 -1.04
CA LYS A 156 -3.79 20.51 -1.28
C LYS A 156 -4.93 19.54 -0.99
N ILE A 157 -4.85 18.29 -1.43
CA ILE A 157 -5.84 17.26 -1.17
C ILE A 157 -6.00 17.05 0.35
N VAL A 158 -4.91 16.81 1.07
CA VAL A 158 -4.93 16.63 2.54
C VAL A 158 -5.55 17.84 3.24
N ARG A 159 -5.15 19.04 2.86
CA ARG A 159 -5.72 20.28 3.42
C ARG A 159 -7.23 20.41 3.20
N VAL A 160 -7.71 20.00 2.04
CA VAL A 160 -9.13 20.06 1.69
C VAL A 160 -9.93 19.01 2.45
N ILE A 161 -9.37 17.81 2.61
CA ILE A 161 -9.96 16.74 3.43
C ILE A 161 -10.09 17.23 4.89
N ARG A 162 -9.01 17.77 5.48
CA ARG A 162 -8.98 18.26 6.86
C ARG A 162 -9.95 19.42 7.15
N ARG A 163 -10.37 20.15 6.14
CA ARG A 163 -11.45 21.16 6.30
C ARG A 163 -12.82 20.56 6.57
N GLN A 164 -13.07 19.34 6.12
CA GLN A 164 -14.32 18.62 6.35
C GLN A 164 -14.23 17.69 7.57
N ASP A 165 -13.02 17.21 7.85
CA ASP A 165 -12.71 16.28 8.93
C ASP A 165 -11.26 16.45 9.36
N GLU A 166 -11.05 17.04 10.53
CA GLU A 166 -9.71 17.34 11.04
C GLU A 166 -8.86 16.10 11.30
N THR A 167 -9.50 14.93 11.48
CA THR A 167 -8.83 13.65 11.72
C THR A 167 -8.46 12.91 10.43
N ALA A 168 -9.03 13.31 9.29
CA ALA A 168 -8.80 12.70 8.00
C ALA A 168 -7.64 13.37 7.21
N PRO A 169 -6.95 12.63 6.31
CA PRO A 169 -7.16 11.22 6.00
C PRO A 169 -6.75 10.32 7.16
N HIS A 170 -7.54 9.27 7.45
CA HIS A 170 -7.26 8.32 8.53
C HIS A 170 -6.12 7.36 8.17
N SER A 171 -5.94 7.13 6.87
CA SER A 171 -4.83 6.35 6.35
C SER A 171 -4.30 6.93 5.05
N VAL A 172 -2.99 7.04 4.92
CA VAL A 172 -2.29 7.38 3.68
C VAL A 172 -1.46 6.18 3.28
N LEU A 173 -1.94 5.43 2.27
CA LEU A 173 -1.32 4.20 1.82
C LEU A 173 -0.41 4.46 0.63
N LEU A 174 0.88 4.24 0.81
CA LEU A 174 1.86 4.31 -0.25
C LEU A 174 1.91 2.98 -1.00
N VAL A 175 1.53 3.02 -2.27
CA VAL A 175 1.58 1.86 -3.16
C VAL A 175 2.93 1.79 -3.86
N ILE A 176 3.62 0.67 -3.69
CA ILE A 176 4.97 0.43 -4.20
C ILE A 176 4.97 -0.82 -5.08
N ASP A 177 5.54 -0.70 -6.28
CA ASP A 177 5.84 -1.82 -7.15
C ASP A 177 7.11 -2.55 -6.69
N ALA A 178 6.97 -3.78 -6.19
CA ALA A 178 8.07 -4.59 -5.68
C ALA A 178 9.11 -4.95 -6.77
N THR A 179 8.75 -4.83 -8.05
CA THR A 179 9.68 -5.12 -9.15
C THR A 179 10.76 -4.05 -9.34
N THR A 180 10.58 -2.87 -8.76
CA THR A 180 11.49 -1.73 -8.93
C THR A 180 12.75 -1.81 -8.07
N GLY A 181 12.86 -2.82 -7.19
CA GLY A 181 14.05 -3.08 -6.38
C GLY A 181 14.46 -1.88 -5.51
N GLN A 182 15.73 -1.49 -5.54
CA GLN A 182 16.26 -0.36 -4.75
C GLN A 182 15.60 0.99 -5.05
N ASN A 183 15.07 1.18 -6.25
CA ASN A 183 14.33 2.38 -6.61
C ASN A 183 13.04 2.54 -5.78
N ALA A 184 12.47 1.44 -5.30
CA ALA A 184 11.31 1.46 -4.41
C ALA A 184 11.56 2.29 -3.15
N ILE A 185 12.75 2.13 -2.54
CA ILE A 185 13.14 2.85 -1.32
C ILE A 185 13.26 4.36 -1.59
N ALA A 186 13.94 4.74 -2.67
CA ALA A 186 14.09 6.15 -3.03
C ALA A 186 12.73 6.81 -3.34
N GLN A 187 11.84 6.09 -4.03
CA GLN A 187 10.48 6.54 -4.28
C GLN A 187 9.70 6.74 -2.97
N ALA A 188 9.75 5.77 -2.06
CA ALA A 188 9.05 5.84 -0.79
C ALA A 188 9.52 7.03 0.05
N GLN A 189 10.84 7.21 0.19
CA GLN A 189 11.43 8.34 0.91
C GLN A 189 11.00 9.68 0.33
N ALA A 190 10.86 9.77 -1.01
CA ALA A 190 10.40 10.98 -1.67
C ALA A 190 8.95 11.36 -1.29
N PHE A 191 8.06 10.38 -1.06
CA PHE A 191 6.69 10.63 -0.57
C PHE A 191 6.67 10.95 0.92
N MET A 192 7.43 10.21 1.74
CA MET A 192 7.45 10.39 3.20
C MET A 192 7.95 11.77 3.65
N THR A 193 8.73 12.46 2.81
CA THR A 193 9.21 13.82 3.11
C THR A 193 8.07 14.85 3.10
N ASP A 194 7.10 14.67 2.22
CA ASP A 194 6.12 15.70 1.90
C ASP A 194 4.68 15.28 2.28
N VAL A 195 4.46 13.97 2.53
CA VAL A 195 3.15 13.41 2.87
C VAL A 195 3.29 12.47 4.08
N GLU A 196 2.36 12.57 5.04
CA GLU A 196 2.30 11.71 6.22
C GLU A 196 1.83 10.30 5.84
N VAL A 197 2.71 9.49 5.25
CA VAL A 197 2.42 8.10 4.90
C VAL A 197 2.24 7.28 6.18
N THR A 198 1.14 6.55 6.29
CA THR A 198 0.81 5.73 7.48
C THR A 198 1.06 4.24 7.28
N GLY A 199 1.14 3.78 6.03
CA GLY A 199 1.37 2.38 5.73
C GLY A 199 1.66 2.11 4.26
N LEU A 200 2.05 0.87 3.97
CA LEU A 200 2.48 0.43 2.66
C LEU A 200 1.52 -0.60 2.06
N VAL A 201 1.39 -0.55 0.75
CA VAL A 201 0.84 -1.64 -0.07
C VAL A 201 1.90 -2.03 -1.10
N LEU A 202 2.32 -3.29 -1.08
CA LEU A 202 3.31 -3.80 -2.03
C LEU A 202 2.60 -4.56 -3.15
N THR A 203 2.85 -4.19 -4.39
CA THR A 203 2.25 -4.81 -5.57
C THR A 203 3.23 -5.66 -6.34
N LYS A 204 2.73 -6.56 -7.17
CA LYS A 204 3.52 -7.41 -8.09
C LYS A 204 4.52 -8.33 -7.38
N LEU A 205 4.10 -8.87 -6.23
CA LEU A 205 4.88 -9.86 -5.46
C LEU A 205 4.71 -11.31 -5.95
N ASP A 206 4.09 -11.50 -7.10
CA ASP A 206 3.83 -12.79 -7.74
C ASP A 206 5.10 -13.54 -8.26
N GLY A 207 6.29 -13.15 -7.77
CA GLY A 207 7.55 -13.81 -8.08
C GLY A 207 8.49 -13.84 -6.87
N THR A 208 8.98 -15.04 -6.53
CA THR A 208 9.84 -15.33 -5.36
C THR A 208 11.14 -14.49 -5.31
N ALA A 209 11.70 -14.11 -6.47
CA ALA A 209 12.92 -13.29 -6.54
C ALA A 209 12.77 -11.86 -5.98
N LYS A 210 11.55 -11.42 -5.68
CA LYS A 210 11.24 -10.04 -5.28
C LYS A 210 11.12 -9.86 -3.75
N GLY A 211 11.13 -10.94 -2.98
CA GLY A 211 10.98 -10.90 -1.51
C GLY A 211 12.00 -10.03 -0.78
N GLY A 212 13.23 -9.92 -1.31
CA GLY A 212 14.28 -9.11 -0.69
C GLY A 212 13.97 -7.62 -0.55
N VAL A 213 13.14 -7.05 -1.44
CA VAL A 213 12.75 -5.64 -1.38
C VAL A 213 11.86 -5.35 -0.17
N VAL A 214 11.04 -6.33 0.27
CA VAL A 214 10.17 -6.19 1.44
C VAL A 214 10.99 -5.89 2.69
N PHE A 215 12.03 -6.70 2.96
CA PHE A 215 12.94 -6.48 4.09
C PHE A 215 13.67 -5.13 4.01
N ALA A 216 14.11 -4.75 2.80
CA ALA A 216 14.81 -3.49 2.58
C ALA A 216 13.89 -2.27 2.82
N LEU A 217 12.63 -2.33 2.38
CA LEU A 217 11.63 -1.30 2.64
C LEU A 217 11.30 -1.19 4.13
N THR A 218 11.10 -2.34 4.80
CA THR A 218 10.82 -2.41 6.23
C THR A 218 11.93 -1.74 7.04
N GLU A 219 13.19 -2.10 6.77
CA GLU A 219 14.35 -1.54 7.47
C GLU A 219 14.52 -0.03 7.19
N ALA A 220 14.27 0.41 5.95
CA ALA A 220 14.49 1.78 5.54
C ALA A 220 13.38 2.74 5.98
N LEU A 221 12.14 2.29 6.08
CA LEU A 221 10.97 3.15 6.25
C LEU A 221 10.31 3.04 7.63
N GLY A 222 10.40 1.89 8.28
CA GLY A 222 9.77 1.65 9.59
C GLY A 222 8.23 1.74 9.57
N LEU A 223 7.61 1.61 8.40
CA LEU A 223 6.16 1.67 8.22
C LEU A 223 5.54 0.28 8.15
N PRO A 224 4.30 0.10 8.62
CA PRO A 224 3.59 -1.16 8.48
C PRO A 224 3.25 -1.44 7.01
N ILE A 225 3.32 -2.71 6.63
CA ILE A 225 2.79 -3.22 5.36
C ILE A 225 1.39 -3.77 5.66
N HIS A 226 0.37 -3.17 5.09
CA HIS A 226 -1.01 -3.61 5.32
C HIS A 226 -1.44 -4.68 4.30
N PHE A 227 -1.04 -4.51 3.03
CA PHE A 227 -1.47 -5.42 1.97
C PHE A 227 -0.34 -5.75 1.00
N VAL A 228 -0.49 -6.91 0.36
CA VAL A 228 0.37 -7.37 -0.73
C VAL A 228 -0.48 -7.81 -1.92
N GLY A 229 -0.09 -7.35 -3.11
CA GLY A 229 -0.67 -7.77 -4.39
C GLY A 229 0.15 -8.91 -5.00
N ILE A 230 -0.50 -10.04 -5.20
CA ILE A 230 0.12 -11.29 -5.66
C ILE A 230 -0.41 -11.76 -7.03
N GLY A 231 -1.13 -10.90 -7.74
CA GLY A 231 -1.69 -11.18 -9.06
C GLY A 231 -2.71 -10.14 -9.51
N GLU A 232 -3.46 -10.44 -10.57
CA GLU A 232 -4.39 -9.50 -11.22
C GLU A 232 -5.86 -9.69 -10.82
N ALA A 233 -6.25 -10.83 -10.24
CA ALA A 233 -7.62 -11.10 -9.83
C ALA A 233 -8.06 -10.20 -8.67
N LEU A 234 -9.38 -10.08 -8.45
CA LEU A 234 -9.98 -9.28 -7.37
C LEU A 234 -9.43 -9.67 -6.00
N ASP A 235 -9.31 -10.97 -5.76
CA ASP A 235 -8.86 -11.54 -4.49
C ASP A 235 -7.33 -11.60 -4.35
N ASP A 236 -6.56 -11.12 -5.33
CA ASP A 236 -5.10 -11.14 -5.30
C ASP A 236 -4.48 -9.97 -4.52
N LEU A 237 -5.27 -9.24 -3.77
CA LEU A 237 -4.81 -8.32 -2.72
C LEU A 237 -5.06 -8.98 -1.37
N LYS A 238 -4.00 -9.32 -0.66
CA LYS A 238 -4.08 -10.01 0.64
C LYS A 238 -3.54 -9.12 1.76
N PRO A 239 -4.10 -9.18 2.97
CA PRO A 239 -3.43 -8.65 4.15
C PRO A 239 -2.01 -9.23 4.25
N PHE A 240 -1.06 -8.40 4.67
CA PHE A 240 0.31 -8.85 4.81
C PHE A 240 0.45 -9.70 6.07
N ASP A 241 0.95 -10.92 5.90
CA ASP A 241 1.30 -11.85 6.96
C ASP A 241 2.80 -12.17 6.87
N ALA A 242 3.55 -11.77 7.88
CA ALA A 242 5.00 -11.93 7.91
C ALA A 242 5.42 -13.41 7.95
N GLU A 243 4.66 -14.29 8.64
CA GLU A 243 4.98 -15.71 8.73
C GLU A 243 4.76 -16.40 7.39
N LEU A 244 3.57 -16.20 6.80
CA LEU A 244 3.26 -16.75 5.48
C LEU A 244 4.25 -16.25 4.41
N PHE A 245 4.63 -14.97 4.49
CA PHE A 245 5.59 -14.38 3.55
C PHE A 245 6.99 -15.00 3.68
N VAL A 246 7.53 -15.13 4.90
CA VAL A 246 8.83 -15.74 5.13
C VAL A 246 8.84 -17.21 4.74
N ASP A 247 7.76 -17.94 5.06
CA ASP A 247 7.63 -19.35 4.70
C ASP A 247 7.59 -19.55 3.18
N ALA A 248 6.88 -18.69 2.45
CA ALA A 248 6.85 -18.72 0.97
C ALA A 248 8.24 -18.47 0.36
N ILE A 249 9.03 -17.53 0.91
CA ILE A 249 10.40 -17.27 0.44
C ILE A 249 11.30 -18.49 0.67
N LEU A 250 11.21 -19.12 1.85
CA LEU A 250 12.07 -20.25 2.21
C LEU A 250 11.70 -21.56 1.49
N GLN A 251 10.44 -21.69 1.01
CA GLN A 251 10.02 -22.80 0.17
C GLN A 251 10.44 -22.64 -1.29
N GLY A 252 10.52 -21.44 -1.81
CA GLY A 252 10.96 -21.16 -3.17
C GLY A 252 12.49 -21.16 -3.34
N ALA A 253 13.24 -21.41 -2.28
CA ALA A 253 14.70 -21.53 -2.28
C ALA A 253 15.20 -22.98 -2.33
N ASP A 254 14.30 -23.95 -2.28
CA ASP A 254 14.57 -25.38 -2.48
C ASP A 254 14.43 -25.70 -3.99
#